data_176afeac9bbc56bd96471f02d88ef9a0
#
_entry.id   176afeac9bbc56bd96471f02d88ef9a0
#
_cell.length_a   1.000
_cell.length_b   1.000
_cell.length_c   1.000
_cell.angle_alpha   90.00
_cell.angle_beta   90.00
_cell.angle_gamma   90.00
#
_symmetry.space_group_name_H-M   'P 1'
#
loop_
_entity.id
_entity.type
_entity.pdbx_description
1 polymer ?
#
loop_
_entity_poly.entity_id
_entity_poly.type
_entity_poly.pdbx_seq_one_letter_code
_entity_poly.pdbx_strand_id
1 'polypeptide(L)'
;MKNISKICFLFSVLIAFNSCTDVVQVKLDEGSKLYIIDAFVSDLRVDQKIRVVTNSPYFGTTEPPAVANAAVVLTDLNLNKNYVFNYSSNGYYTFPVKAGDIISRPNHQYQLKVTIDGLTYTSLINQKRGAILDTILTQEETGNGGFGPPRKDTAYSCFLLARDLVGPNTDYYWIKTFRNDTLFNAPGDINTCIDGTGGPVVSADRDTL
;
A
#
# COMPACT_ATOMS: atom_id res chain seq x y z
N MET A 1 51.73 41.92 -20.61
CA MET A 1 51.90 40.66 -19.85
C MET A 1 50.84 40.49 -18.74
N LYS A 2 50.28 41.56 -18.15
CA LYS A 2 49.31 41.46 -17.02
C LYS A 2 47.93 40.89 -17.40
N ASN A 3 47.53 40.99 -18.69
CA ASN A 3 46.22 40.49 -19.16
C ASN A 3 46.25 38.99 -19.57
N ILE A 4 47.39 38.49 -20.00
CA ILE A 4 47.53 37.06 -20.36
C ILE A 4 47.36 36.17 -19.14
N SER A 5 47.91 36.58 -17.99
CA SER A 5 47.77 35.83 -16.72
C SER A 5 46.30 35.70 -16.26
N LYS A 6 45.50 36.76 -16.48
CA LYS A 6 44.07 36.74 -16.14
C LYS A 6 43.27 35.80 -17.06
N ILE A 7 43.64 35.75 -18.34
CA ILE A 7 42.98 34.87 -19.32
C ILE A 7 43.32 33.42 -19.03
N CYS A 8 44.57 33.10 -18.70
CA CYS A 8 44.96 31.74 -18.30
C CYS A 8 44.28 31.28 -17.01
N PHE A 9 44.12 32.17 -16.05
CA PHE A 9 43.39 31.87 -14.80
C PHE A 9 41.89 31.60 -15.04
N LEU A 10 41.25 32.39 -15.89
CA LEU A 10 39.85 32.21 -16.26
C LEU A 10 39.63 30.87 -17.00
N PHE A 11 40.56 30.50 -17.89
CA PHE A 11 40.48 29.24 -18.64
C PHE A 11 40.75 28.03 -17.75
N SER A 12 41.62 28.14 -16.74
CA SER A 12 41.86 27.08 -15.75
C SER A 12 40.63 26.83 -14.87
N VAL A 13 39.88 27.87 -14.50
CA VAL A 13 38.62 27.75 -13.72
C VAL A 13 37.53 27.08 -14.54
N LEU A 14 37.42 27.36 -15.85
CA LEU A 14 36.43 26.72 -16.72
C LEU A 14 36.66 25.21 -16.86
N ILE A 15 37.91 24.74 -16.84
CA ILE A 15 38.25 23.31 -16.96
C ILE A 15 37.93 22.55 -15.65
N ALA A 16 37.97 23.22 -14.50
CA ALA A 16 37.75 22.60 -13.18
C ALA A 16 36.24 22.20 -12.95
N PHE A 17 35.32 22.71 -13.75
CA PHE A 17 33.89 22.38 -13.62
C PHE A 17 33.43 21.18 -14.45
N ASN A 18 34.30 20.48 -15.17
CA ASN A 18 33.96 19.22 -15.81
C ASN A 18 33.99 18.09 -14.77
N SER A 19 33.05 18.10 -13.82
CA SER A 19 32.83 16.95 -12.95
C SER A 19 32.10 15.90 -13.78
N CYS A 20 32.83 14.90 -14.24
CA CYS A 20 32.28 13.72 -14.87
C CYS A 20 31.64 12.86 -13.77
N THR A 21 30.31 12.84 -13.67
CA THR A 21 29.60 11.85 -12.87
C THR A 21 29.53 10.57 -13.68
N ASP A 22 30.46 9.66 -13.43
CA ASP A 22 30.41 8.31 -13.99
C ASP A 22 29.38 7.50 -13.19
N VAL A 23 28.31 7.11 -13.83
CA VAL A 23 27.30 6.24 -13.22
C VAL A 23 27.86 4.82 -13.23
N VAL A 24 28.39 4.39 -12.09
CA VAL A 24 28.84 3.01 -11.92
C VAL A 24 27.61 2.09 -12.00
N GLN A 25 27.39 1.47 -13.13
CA GLN A 25 26.42 0.39 -13.26
C GLN A 25 26.99 -0.88 -12.64
N VAL A 26 26.60 -1.15 -11.40
CA VAL A 26 26.91 -2.42 -10.76
C VAL A 26 26.13 -3.51 -11.48
N LYS A 27 26.82 -4.43 -12.17
CA LYS A 27 26.20 -5.66 -12.68
C LYS A 27 25.82 -6.50 -11.47
N LEU A 28 24.52 -6.49 -11.13
CA LEU A 28 23.97 -7.45 -10.19
C LEU A 28 23.61 -8.70 -10.98
N ASP A 29 24.01 -9.87 -10.48
CA ASP A 29 23.54 -11.12 -11.02
C ASP A 29 22.02 -11.19 -10.88
N GLU A 30 21.35 -11.59 -11.96
CA GLU A 30 19.90 -11.80 -11.91
C GLU A 30 19.63 -12.95 -10.94
N GLY A 31 18.91 -12.64 -9.87
CA GLY A 31 18.46 -13.65 -8.91
C GLY A 31 17.55 -14.69 -9.59
N SER A 32 17.40 -15.84 -8.96
CA SER A 32 16.45 -16.86 -9.43
C SER A 32 15.04 -16.29 -9.56
N LYS A 33 14.28 -16.79 -10.53
CA LYS A 33 12.86 -16.44 -10.72
C LYS A 33 12.07 -16.82 -9.47
N LEU A 34 11.44 -15.83 -8.82
CA LEU A 34 10.59 -16.01 -7.66
C LEU A 34 9.16 -15.58 -8.02
N TYR A 35 8.18 -16.33 -7.53
CA TYR A 35 6.78 -15.96 -7.65
C TYR A 35 6.36 -15.07 -6.47
N ILE A 36 5.70 -13.97 -6.77
CA ILE A 36 5.13 -13.04 -5.80
C ILE A 36 3.62 -13.16 -5.90
N ILE A 37 3.00 -13.54 -4.79
CA ILE A 37 1.55 -13.70 -4.68
C ILE A 37 1.06 -12.62 -3.70
N ASP A 38 0.35 -11.62 -4.24
CA ASP A 38 -0.25 -10.55 -3.46
C ASP A 38 -1.77 -10.77 -3.41
N ALA A 39 -2.27 -11.11 -2.22
CA ALA A 39 -3.65 -11.47 -2.01
C ALA A 39 -4.25 -10.63 -0.88
N PHE A 40 -5.14 -9.73 -1.26
CA PHE A 40 -5.97 -8.99 -0.34
C PHE A 40 -7.44 -9.26 -0.64
N VAL A 41 -8.12 -9.88 0.32
CA VAL A 41 -9.55 -10.21 0.21
C VAL A 41 -10.30 -9.52 1.34
N SER A 42 -11.36 -8.80 1.00
CA SER A 42 -12.16 -8.02 1.94
C SER A 42 -13.61 -8.51 1.99
N ASP A 43 -14.36 -8.05 2.97
CA ASP A 43 -15.80 -8.26 3.12
C ASP A 43 -16.64 -7.28 2.26
N LEU A 44 -15.95 -6.40 1.51
CA LEU A 44 -16.61 -5.48 0.59
C LEU A 44 -17.27 -6.26 -0.56
N ARG A 45 -18.44 -5.77 -0.98
CA ARG A 45 -19.21 -6.35 -2.09
C ARG A 45 -18.71 -5.84 -3.45
N VAL A 46 -17.41 -5.99 -3.67
CA VAL A 46 -16.72 -5.65 -4.92
C VAL A 46 -15.96 -6.85 -5.42
N ASP A 47 -15.61 -6.86 -6.69
CA ASP A 47 -14.78 -7.92 -7.27
C ASP A 47 -13.46 -8.02 -6.51
N GLN A 48 -13.18 -9.22 -6.02
CA GLN A 48 -11.94 -9.49 -5.30
C GLN A 48 -10.83 -9.83 -6.27
N LYS A 49 -9.62 -9.37 -5.96
CA LYS A 49 -8.47 -9.52 -6.87
C LYS A 49 -7.27 -10.06 -6.11
N ILE A 50 -6.59 -11.02 -6.72
CA ILE A 50 -5.30 -11.55 -6.29
C ILE A 50 -4.31 -11.32 -7.42
N ARG A 51 -3.12 -10.83 -7.13
CA ARG A 51 -2.07 -10.61 -8.12
C ARG A 51 -0.99 -11.67 -8.02
N VAL A 52 -0.61 -12.25 -9.16
CA VAL A 52 0.49 -13.21 -9.25
C VAL A 52 1.46 -12.73 -10.32
N VAL A 53 2.67 -12.44 -9.90
CA VAL A 53 3.75 -11.93 -10.76
C VAL A 53 5.07 -12.61 -10.42
N THR A 54 6.11 -12.36 -11.18
CA THR A 54 7.48 -12.74 -10.83
C THR A 54 8.28 -11.52 -10.40
N ASN A 55 9.42 -11.76 -9.74
CA ASN A 55 10.37 -10.69 -9.45
C ASN A 55 10.89 -10.04 -10.74
N SER A 56 11.20 -8.75 -10.65
CA SER A 56 11.88 -7.98 -11.69
C SER A 56 13.35 -7.79 -11.35
N PRO A 57 14.23 -7.55 -12.32
CA PRO A 57 15.60 -7.10 -12.06
C PRO A 57 15.61 -5.81 -11.22
N TYR A 58 16.60 -5.67 -10.34
CA TYR A 58 16.66 -4.55 -9.39
C TYR A 58 16.63 -3.17 -10.09
N PHE A 59 17.30 -3.05 -11.24
CA PHE A 59 17.29 -1.81 -12.04
C PHE A 59 16.19 -1.80 -13.12
N GLY A 60 15.29 -2.77 -13.09
CA GLY A 60 14.15 -2.81 -14.03
C GLY A 60 13.17 -1.68 -13.75
N THR A 61 12.85 -0.90 -14.77
CA THR A 61 11.83 0.16 -14.71
C THR A 61 10.46 -0.33 -15.15
N THR A 62 10.37 -1.59 -15.57
CA THR A 62 9.12 -2.21 -16.06
C THR A 62 8.35 -2.85 -14.92
N GLU A 63 7.03 -2.93 -15.09
CA GLU A 63 6.20 -3.69 -14.15
C GLU A 63 6.65 -5.16 -14.05
N PRO A 64 6.51 -5.77 -12.86
CA PRO A 64 6.81 -7.18 -12.66
C PRO A 64 6.07 -8.07 -13.67
N PRO A 65 6.76 -9.04 -14.31
CA PRO A 65 6.15 -9.92 -15.31
C PRO A 65 4.96 -10.69 -14.74
N ALA A 66 3.84 -10.63 -15.45
CA ALA A 66 2.59 -11.27 -15.08
C ALA A 66 2.68 -12.80 -15.24
N VAL A 67 2.10 -13.54 -14.30
CA VAL A 67 1.89 -14.99 -14.39
C VAL A 67 0.43 -15.22 -14.77
N ALA A 68 0.18 -15.74 -15.97
CA ALA A 68 -1.18 -15.91 -16.50
C ALA A 68 -1.71 -17.35 -16.36
N ASN A 69 -0.86 -18.30 -16.01
CA ASN A 69 -1.18 -19.74 -16.00
C ASN A 69 -1.33 -20.32 -14.58
N ALA A 70 -1.55 -19.48 -13.57
CA ALA A 70 -1.77 -19.97 -12.21
C ALA A 70 -3.22 -20.45 -12.00
N ALA A 71 -3.40 -21.49 -11.21
CA ALA A 71 -4.69 -21.86 -10.64
C ALA A 71 -4.79 -21.24 -9.25
N VAL A 72 -5.73 -20.31 -9.05
CA VAL A 72 -5.87 -19.55 -7.80
C VAL A 72 -7.21 -19.87 -7.15
N VAL A 73 -7.17 -20.45 -5.97
CA VAL A 73 -8.36 -20.87 -5.21
C VAL A 73 -8.25 -20.39 -3.77
N LEU A 74 -9.27 -19.67 -3.31
CA LEU A 74 -9.47 -19.35 -1.90
C LEU A 74 -10.55 -20.27 -1.35
N THR A 75 -10.28 -20.97 -0.26
CA THR A 75 -11.23 -21.86 0.40
C THR A 75 -11.61 -21.29 1.75
N ASP A 76 -12.90 -21.06 1.98
CA ASP A 76 -13.46 -20.86 3.32
C ASP A 76 -13.55 -22.23 4.02
N LEU A 77 -12.70 -22.46 5.01
CA LEU A 77 -12.61 -23.76 5.70
C LEU A 77 -13.79 -24.01 6.64
N ASN A 78 -14.46 -22.95 7.12
CA ASN A 78 -15.62 -23.09 7.99
C ASN A 78 -16.88 -23.48 7.21
N LEU A 79 -17.02 -22.99 5.98
CA LEU A 79 -18.14 -23.31 5.10
C LEU A 79 -17.84 -24.42 4.09
N ASN A 80 -16.58 -24.85 4.02
CA ASN A 80 -16.07 -25.76 2.97
C ASN A 80 -16.42 -25.26 1.56
N LYS A 81 -16.26 -23.95 1.34
CA LYS A 81 -16.62 -23.27 0.08
C LYS A 81 -15.38 -22.78 -0.65
N ASN A 82 -15.27 -23.13 -1.94
CA ASN A 82 -14.19 -22.68 -2.80
C ASN A 82 -14.62 -21.47 -3.62
N TYR A 83 -13.72 -20.49 -3.72
CA TYR A 83 -13.80 -19.33 -4.59
C TYR A 83 -12.65 -19.42 -5.60
N VAL A 84 -12.99 -19.65 -6.86
CA VAL A 84 -12.00 -19.80 -7.93
C VAL A 84 -11.80 -18.45 -8.60
N PHE A 85 -10.58 -17.96 -8.56
CA PHE A 85 -10.19 -16.69 -9.18
C PHE A 85 -9.71 -16.96 -10.59
N ASN A 86 -10.28 -16.25 -11.56
CA ASN A 86 -9.93 -16.39 -12.97
C ASN A 86 -8.98 -15.27 -13.41
N TYR A 87 -8.02 -15.61 -14.25
CA TYR A 87 -7.10 -14.63 -14.82
C TYR A 87 -7.86 -13.54 -15.58
N SER A 88 -7.50 -12.27 -15.34
CA SER A 88 -8.06 -11.12 -16.06
C SER A 88 -7.01 -10.42 -16.90
N SER A 89 -6.02 -9.79 -16.29
CA SER A 89 -4.93 -9.07 -16.99
C SER A 89 -3.79 -8.74 -16.01
N ASN A 90 -2.59 -8.49 -16.51
CA ASN A 90 -1.44 -7.98 -15.76
C ASN A 90 -1.14 -8.74 -14.44
N GLY A 91 -1.31 -10.07 -14.46
CA GLY A 91 -1.13 -10.92 -13.28
C GLY A 91 -2.30 -10.92 -12.31
N TYR A 92 -3.38 -10.19 -12.58
CA TYR A 92 -4.57 -10.20 -11.73
C TYR A 92 -5.46 -11.39 -12.04
N TYR A 93 -5.91 -12.02 -10.96
CA TYR A 93 -6.94 -13.05 -10.93
C TYR A 93 -8.13 -12.48 -10.19
N THR A 94 -9.30 -12.53 -10.79
CA THR A 94 -10.51 -11.89 -10.27
C THR A 94 -11.57 -12.90 -9.94
N PHE A 95 -12.21 -12.73 -8.80
CA PHE A 95 -13.46 -13.40 -8.44
C PHE A 95 -14.58 -12.36 -8.43
N PRO A 96 -15.57 -12.46 -9.34
CA PRO A 96 -16.69 -11.53 -9.38
C PRO A 96 -17.64 -11.81 -8.22
N VAL A 97 -17.92 -10.79 -7.41
CA VAL A 97 -18.84 -10.88 -6.28
C VAL A 97 -20.26 -10.55 -6.77
N LYS A 98 -21.15 -11.55 -6.72
CA LYS A 98 -22.56 -11.36 -7.04
C LYS A 98 -23.29 -10.69 -5.87
N ALA A 99 -24.41 -10.03 -6.18
CA ALA A 99 -25.25 -9.44 -5.15
C ALA A 99 -25.66 -10.51 -4.11
N GLY A 100 -25.34 -10.23 -2.84
CA GLY A 100 -25.60 -11.17 -1.73
C GLY A 100 -24.44 -12.09 -1.35
N ASP A 101 -23.39 -12.21 -2.17
CA ASP A 101 -22.21 -12.96 -1.80
C ASP A 101 -21.31 -12.14 -0.86
N ILE A 102 -20.82 -12.80 0.18
CA ILE A 102 -19.77 -12.30 1.06
C ILE A 102 -18.67 -13.34 1.03
N ILE A 103 -17.47 -12.95 0.56
CA ILE A 103 -16.33 -13.85 0.47
C ILE A 103 -15.62 -13.93 1.80
N SER A 104 -15.35 -12.78 2.42
CA SER A 104 -14.62 -12.69 3.67
C SER A 104 -15.60 -12.50 4.83
N ARG A 105 -15.57 -13.42 5.79
CA ARG A 105 -16.43 -13.41 6.96
C ARG A 105 -15.57 -13.34 8.22
N PRO A 106 -15.90 -12.47 9.19
CA PRO A 106 -15.21 -12.45 10.47
C PRO A 106 -15.21 -13.81 11.16
N ASN A 107 -14.11 -14.15 11.81
CA ASN A 107 -13.88 -15.41 12.53
C ASN A 107 -13.88 -16.69 11.67
N HIS A 108 -13.85 -16.55 10.34
CA HIS A 108 -13.61 -17.69 9.46
C HIS A 108 -12.11 -17.86 9.18
N GLN A 109 -11.73 -19.09 8.94
CA GLN A 109 -10.40 -19.46 8.48
C GLN A 109 -10.43 -19.68 6.98
N TYR A 110 -9.47 -19.07 6.29
CA TYR A 110 -9.31 -19.16 4.83
C TYR A 110 -7.98 -19.78 4.48
N GLN A 111 -8.00 -20.64 3.47
CA GLN A 111 -6.81 -21.17 2.83
C GLN A 111 -6.72 -20.63 1.41
N LEU A 112 -5.67 -19.89 1.11
CA LEU A 112 -5.30 -19.58 -0.26
C LEU A 112 -4.41 -20.69 -0.81
N LYS A 113 -4.74 -21.21 -1.97
CA LYS A 113 -3.95 -22.17 -2.73
C LYS A 113 -3.69 -21.61 -4.12
N VAL A 114 -2.40 -21.48 -4.47
CA VAL A 114 -1.96 -21.03 -5.79
C VAL A 114 -1.05 -22.10 -6.38
N THR A 115 -1.42 -22.64 -7.54
CA THR A 115 -0.63 -23.64 -8.25
C THR A 115 -0.09 -23.04 -9.55
N ILE A 116 1.25 -23.07 -9.72
CA ILE A 116 1.97 -22.49 -10.86
C ILE A 116 3.01 -23.50 -11.32
N ASP A 117 3.02 -23.88 -12.58
CA ASP A 117 4.00 -24.79 -13.18
C ASP A 117 4.20 -26.09 -12.36
N GLY A 118 3.11 -26.63 -11.80
CA GLY A 118 3.11 -27.85 -11.00
C GLY A 118 3.52 -27.65 -9.53
N LEU A 119 3.98 -26.47 -9.13
CA LEU A 119 4.28 -26.12 -7.74
C LEU A 119 3.04 -25.54 -7.07
N THR A 120 2.81 -25.90 -5.83
CA THR A 120 1.67 -25.42 -5.04
C THR A 120 2.14 -24.60 -3.85
N TYR A 121 1.63 -23.39 -3.75
CA TYR A 121 1.84 -22.46 -2.64
C TYR A 121 0.55 -22.36 -1.84
N THR A 122 0.65 -22.40 -0.52
CA THR A 122 -0.50 -22.32 0.38
C THR A 122 -0.27 -21.31 1.48
N SER A 123 -1.33 -20.59 1.85
CA SER A 123 -1.34 -19.67 2.98
C SER A 123 -2.63 -19.86 3.75
N LEU A 124 -2.55 -19.81 5.07
CA LEU A 124 -3.68 -19.88 5.99
C LEU A 124 -3.83 -18.55 6.71
N ILE A 125 -5.05 -18.03 6.76
CA ILE A 125 -5.37 -16.80 7.46
C ILE A 125 -6.68 -16.94 8.24
N ASN A 126 -6.71 -16.38 9.43
CA ASN A 126 -7.95 -16.21 10.20
C ASN A 126 -8.44 -14.77 9.96
N GLN A 127 -9.62 -14.64 9.37
CA GLN A 127 -10.24 -13.34 9.19
C GLN A 127 -10.59 -12.75 10.55
N LYS A 128 -9.96 -11.63 10.85
CA LYS A 128 -10.28 -10.88 12.06
C LYS A 128 -11.59 -10.12 11.89
N ARG A 129 -12.21 -9.80 13.00
CA ARG A 129 -13.34 -8.87 13.03
C ARG A 129 -12.85 -7.45 12.72
N GLY A 130 -13.73 -6.62 12.17
CA GLY A 130 -13.47 -5.19 11.99
C GLY A 130 -14.10 -4.38 13.12
N ALA A 131 -13.54 -3.21 13.41
CA ALA A 131 -14.15 -2.23 14.30
C ALA A 131 -15.48 -1.74 13.71
N ILE A 132 -16.39 -1.34 14.62
CA ILE A 132 -17.61 -0.65 14.23
C ILE A 132 -17.29 0.85 14.19
N LEU A 133 -17.32 1.42 12.99
CA LEU A 133 -17.18 2.85 12.82
C LEU A 133 -18.49 3.53 13.24
N ASP A 134 -18.44 4.34 14.30
CA ASP A 134 -19.61 5.06 14.80
C ASP A 134 -19.84 6.36 14.03
N THR A 135 -18.77 7.17 13.86
CA THR A 135 -18.87 8.44 13.14
C THR A 135 -17.49 8.99 12.77
N ILE A 136 -17.50 9.94 11.86
CA ILE A 136 -16.35 10.78 11.54
C ILE A 136 -16.73 12.20 11.94
N LEU A 137 -15.95 12.80 12.84
CA LEU A 137 -16.09 14.19 13.24
C LEU A 137 -15.07 15.04 12.50
N THR A 138 -15.49 16.23 12.10
CA THR A 138 -14.61 17.23 11.50
C THR A 138 -14.54 18.45 12.40
N GLN A 139 -13.35 18.96 12.63
CA GLN A 139 -13.12 20.20 13.36
C GLN A 139 -12.39 21.18 12.46
N GLU A 140 -12.94 22.39 12.30
CA GLU A 140 -12.27 23.45 11.59
C GLU A 140 -11.08 23.97 12.41
N GLU A 141 -9.90 23.95 11.80
CA GLU A 141 -8.70 24.56 12.38
C GLU A 141 -8.63 26.03 11.98
N THR A 142 -9.03 26.91 12.88
CA THR A 142 -8.79 28.33 12.75
C THR A 142 -7.30 28.63 13.02
N GLY A 143 -6.56 28.81 11.92
CA GLY A 143 -5.11 28.88 11.94
C GLY A 143 -4.55 30.14 12.62
N ASN A 144 -4.30 30.05 13.93
CA ASN A 144 -3.42 30.99 14.65
C ASN A 144 -2.42 30.30 15.59
N GLY A 145 -2.14 29.02 15.39
CA GLY A 145 -1.26 28.25 16.27
C GLY A 145 0.07 27.86 15.64
N GLY A 146 0.97 28.79 15.35
CA GLY A 146 2.32 28.44 14.90
C GLY A 146 3.12 29.63 14.39
N PHE A 147 4.46 29.55 14.44
CA PHE A 147 5.42 30.52 13.92
C PHE A 147 5.42 30.59 12.37
N GLY A 148 4.26 30.76 11.74
CA GLY A 148 4.13 30.87 10.29
C GLY A 148 3.18 32.00 9.89
N PRO A 149 3.22 32.46 8.62
CA PRO A 149 2.25 33.44 8.12
C PRO A 149 0.83 32.87 8.28
N PRO A 150 -0.19 33.72 8.56
CA PRO A 150 -1.57 33.26 8.69
C PRO A 150 -1.99 32.54 7.42
N ARG A 151 -2.50 31.31 7.57
CA ARG A 151 -3.05 30.53 6.45
C ARG A 151 -4.32 31.21 5.97
N LYS A 152 -4.44 31.38 4.65
CA LYS A 152 -5.65 31.90 3.99
C LYS A 152 -6.71 30.81 3.79
N ASP A 153 -6.31 29.56 3.94
CA ASP A 153 -7.17 28.42 3.63
C ASP A 153 -7.67 27.77 4.94
N THR A 154 -8.92 27.37 4.92
CA THR A 154 -9.54 26.64 6.02
C THR A 154 -8.98 25.22 6.03
N ALA A 155 -8.40 24.78 7.14
CA ALA A 155 -7.98 23.42 7.37
C ALA A 155 -9.01 22.70 8.25
N TYR A 156 -9.21 21.41 8.01
CA TYR A 156 -10.08 20.56 8.82
C TYR A 156 -9.29 19.40 9.38
N SER A 157 -9.46 19.15 10.67
CA SER A 157 -9.01 17.92 11.31
C SER A 157 -10.16 16.92 11.33
N CYS A 158 -9.89 15.70 10.87
CA CYS A 158 -10.86 14.60 10.88
C CYS A 158 -10.56 13.65 12.03
N PHE A 159 -11.57 13.34 12.83
CA PHE A 159 -11.49 12.40 13.93
C PHE A 159 -12.38 11.21 13.64
N LEU A 160 -11.81 10.01 13.66
CA LEU A 160 -12.52 8.75 13.48
C LEU A 160 -12.94 8.23 14.87
N LEU A 161 -14.22 8.07 15.10
CA LEU A 161 -14.75 7.42 16.28
C LEU A 161 -15.20 6.01 15.92
N ALA A 162 -14.50 5.03 16.46
CA ALA A 162 -14.82 3.62 16.25
C ALA A 162 -14.97 2.92 17.61
N ARG A 163 -15.93 2.01 17.69
CA ARG A 163 -16.07 1.11 18.82
C ARG A 163 -15.16 -0.08 18.63
N ASP A 164 -14.28 -0.29 19.60
CA ASP A 164 -13.55 -1.52 19.71
C ASP A 164 -14.44 -2.63 20.29
N LEU A 165 -14.34 -3.80 19.70
CA LEU A 165 -15.07 -4.96 20.15
C LEU A 165 -14.32 -5.62 21.30
N VAL A 166 -14.87 -5.59 22.51
CA VAL A 166 -14.28 -6.21 23.70
C VAL A 166 -13.92 -7.68 23.44
N GLY A 167 -12.69 -8.06 23.76
CA GLY A 167 -12.21 -9.44 23.62
C GLY A 167 -10.72 -9.57 23.87
N PRO A 168 -10.19 -10.80 23.98
CA PRO A 168 -8.79 -11.05 24.27
C PRO A 168 -7.84 -10.83 23.08
N ASN A 169 -8.38 -10.47 21.91
CA ASN A 169 -7.59 -10.32 20.69
C ASN A 169 -7.19 -8.87 20.49
N THR A 170 -5.94 -8.64 20.13
CA THR A 170 -5.46 -7.34 19.68
C THR A 170 -5.97 -7.08 18.27
N ASP A 171 -6.66 -5.96 18.09
CA ASP A 171 -7.14 -5.51 16.79
C ASP A 171 -6.17 -4.48 16.18
N TYR A 172 -6.04 -4.49 14.86
CA TYR A 172 -5.15 -3.62 14.09
C TYR A 172 -5.97 -2.83 13.10
N TYR A 173 -5.74 -1.53 13.04
CA TYR A 173 -6.45 -0.63 12.16
C TYR A 173 -5.48 0.03 11.21
N TRP A 174 -5.81 0.03 9.93
CA TRP A 174 -5.10 0.77 8.91
C TRP A 174 -6.02 1.83 8.32
N ILE A 175 -5.77 3.08 8.65
CA ILE A 175 -6.54 4.22 8.20
C ILE A 175 -5.88 4.75 6.92
N LYS A 176 -6.64 4.77 5.84
CA LYS A 176 -6.21 5.33 4.55
C LYS A 176 -6.96 6.63 4.30
N THR A 177 -6.21 7.69 4.04
CA THR A 177 -6.77 9.00 3.71
C THR A 177 -6.67 9.23 2.21
N PHE A 178 -7.76 9.69 1.61
CA PHE A 178 -7.82 10.02 0.19
C PHE A 178 -8.24 11.48 0.03
N ARG A 179 -7.62 12.18 -0.93
CA ARG A 179 -8.01 13.50 -1.36
C ARG A 179 -8.30 13.47 -2.86
N ASN A 180 -9.52 13.80 -3.27
CA ASN A 180 -9.95 13.72 -4.67
C ASN A 180 -9.56 12.37 -5.32
N ASP A 181 -9.88 11.26 -4.66
CA ASP A 181 -9.56 9.88 -5.05
C ASP A 181 -8.06 9.54 -5.12
N THR A 182 -7.19 10.46 -4.72
CA THR A 182 -5.75 10.21 -4.63
C THR A 182 -5.40 9.79 -3.21
N LEU A 183 -4.78 8.62 -3.07
CA LEU A 183 -4.32 8.11 -1.78
C LEU A 183 -3.12 8.95 -1.29
N PHE A 184 -3.23 9.45 -0.05
CA PHE A 184 -2.10 9.98 0.68
C PHE A 184 -1.30 8.82 1.25
N ASN A 185 -0.10 8.63 0.75
CA ASN A 185 0.78 7.52 1.15
C ASN A 185 2.21 7.98 1.44
N ALA A 186 2.44 9.27 1.66
CA ALA A 186 3.72 9.73 2.18
C ALA A 186 3.97 9.08 3.56
N PRO A 187 5.23 8.85 3.96
CA PRO A 187 5.53 8.18 5.24
C PRO A 187 4.90 8.83 6.48
N GLY A 188 4.62 10.14 6.43
CA GLY A 188 3.92 10.87 7.49
C GLY A 188 2.39 10.73 7.48
N ASP A 189 1.83 10.21 6.39
CA ASP A 189 0.37 10.10 6.20
C ASP A 189 -0.15 8.68 6.48
N ILE A 190 0.76 7.74 6.83
CA ILE A 190 0.39 6.37 7.16
C ILE A 190 0.09 6.29 8.65
N ASN A 191 -1.19 6.23 8.97
CA ASN A 191 -1.65 6.05 10.35
C ASN A 191 -2.00 4.60 10.60
N THR A 192 -1.22 3.92 11.45
CA THR A 192 -1.52 2.58 11.95
C THR A 192 -1.75 2.67 13.46
N CYS A 193 -2.86 2.12 13.91
CA CYS A 193 -3.18 2.06 15.33
C CYS A 193 -3.28 0.61 15.77
N ILE A 194 -2.67 0.32 16.92
CA ILE A 194 -2.84 -0.95 17.63
C ILE A 194 -3.77 -0.67 18.80
N ASP A 195 -4.77 -1.50 18.96
CA ASP A 195 -5.59 -1.45 20.16
C ASP A 195 -4.74 -1.74 21.39
N GLY A 196 -4.60 -0.75 22.20
CA GLY A 196 -3.93 -0.82 23.49
C GLY A 196 -4.89 -0.48 24.61
N THR A 197 -5.74 -1.42 25.00
CA THR A 197 -6.58 -1.31 26.21
C THR A 197 -7.63 -0.20 26.21
N GLY A 198 -8.67 -0.30 25.35
CA GLY A 198 -10.00 0.28 25.62
C GLY A 198 -10.13 1.80 25.61
N GLY A 199 -9.33 2.49 24.82
CA GLY A 199 -9.51 3.92 24.56
C GLY A 199 -9.97 4.20 23.12
N PRO A 200 -10.68 5.30 22.86
CA PRO A 200 -11.04 5.66 21.50
C PRO A 200 -9.77 5.89 20.67
N VAL A 201 -9.69 5.23 19.51
CA VAL A 201 -8.63 5.51 18.54
C VAL A 201 -8.94 6.86 17.91
N VAL A 202 -8.17 7.87 18.26
CA VAL A 202 -8.26 9.20 17.66
C VAL A 202 -7.10 9.34 16.69
N SER A 203 -7.37 9.29 15.39
CA SER A 203 -6.43 9.73 14.37
C SER A 203 -6.84 11.12 13.92
N ALA A 204 -5.95 12.08 14.10
CA ALA A 204 -6.12 13.41 13.54
C ALA A 204 -5.25 13.51 12.29
N ASP A 205 -5.87 13.69 11.14
CA ASP A 205 -5.18 14.03 9.91
C ASP A 205 -5.43 15.50 9.58
N ARG A 206 -4.37 16.20 9.18
CA ARG A 206 -4.46 17.61 8.82
C ARG A 206 -4.53 17.73 7.31
N ASP A 207 -5.74 17.88 6.80
CA ASP A 207 -5.95 18.20 5.40
C ASP A 207 -6.20 19.71 5.22
N THR A 208 -5.40 20.31 4.35
CA THR A 208 -5.70 21.61 3.74
C THR A 208 -6.51 21.37 2.48
N LEU A 209 -7.76 21.78 2.48
CA LEU A 209 -8.61 21.85 1.29
C LEU A 209 -8.17 22.97 0.37
#